data_4ef89f3bbe50781f3de9d0c22a2f702b
#
_entry.id   4ef89f3bbe50781f3de9d0c22a2f702b
#
_cell.length_a   1.000
_cell.length_b   1.000
_cell.length_c   1.000
_cell.angle_alpha   90.00
_cell.angle_beta   90.00
_cell.angle_gamma   90.00
#
_symmetry.space_group_name_H-M   'P 1'
#
loop_
_entity.id
_entity.type
_entity.pdbx_description
1 polymer ?
#
loop_
_entity_poly.entity_id
_entity_poly.type
_entity_poly.pdbx_seq_one_letter_code
_entity_poly.pdbx_strand_id
1 'polypeptide(L)'
;MKKLFAEFFGTYWLVFGGCGSAVFAAGYPTLGIGFAGVALAFGLTVLTMAYAVGHISGGHFNPAVSFGLWAGGRFSAKDLLPYIAAQCVGAITAAGTLYTIASGKAGFVIDNTKAGAFASNGFGAFSPDGYSFQAAFIAEFVLTLFFLLVILGATDKFANGRFAGIAIGLALTLIHLISIPITNTSVNPARSLSQAIFVGGTPLTQVWVFWAAPILGAITAGFIYKSLLQNHTQDHTN
;
A
#
# COMPACT_ATOMS: atom_id res chain seq x y z
N MET A 1 3.62 16.68 14.96
CA MET A 1 4.50 15.58 15.46
C MET A 1 3.73 14.28 15.64
N LYS A 2 2.69 14.14 16.52
CA LYS A 2 1.97 12.88 16.77
C LYS A 2 1.43 12.22 15.49
N LYS A 3 0.85 13.00 14.56
CA LYS A 3 0.35 12.48 13.26
C LYS A 3 1.46 11.85 12.42
N LEU A 4 2.64 12.45 12.36
CA LEU A 4 3.76 11.94 11.57
C LEU A 4 4.33 10.65 12.17
N PHE A 5 4.39 10.54 13.51
CA PHE A 5 4.74 9.28 14.15
C PHE A 5 3.71 8.18 13.88
N ALA A 6 2.41 8.49 13.88
CA ALA A 6 1.36 7.54 13.54
C ALA A 6 1.48 7.04 12.09
N GLU A 7 1.77 7.94 11.14
CA GLU A 7 2.04 7.56 9.74
C GLU A 7 3.32 6.72 9.60
N PHE A 8 4.39 7.09 10.31
CA PHE A 8 5.62 6.30 10.34
C PHE A 8 5.36 4.88 10.84
N PHE A 9 4.74 4.71 12.02
CA PHE A 9 4.49 3.39 12.60
C PHE A 9 3.48 2.58 11.79
N GLY A 10 2.45 3.22 11.24
CA GLY A 10 1.47 2.56 10.41
C GLY A 10 2.09 2.04 9.11
N THR A 11 2.91 2.83 8.44
CA THR A 11 3.61 2.41 7.23
C THR A 11 4.71 1.39 7.53
N TYR A 12 5.42 1.56 8.64
CA TYR A 12 6.37 0.55 9.12
C TYR A 12 5.69 -0.81 9.28
N TRP A 13 4.55 -0.87 10.00
CA TRP A 13 3.83 -2.12 10.24
C TRP A 13 3.28 -2.73 8.96
N LEU A 14 2.78 -1.88 8.04
CA LEU A 14 2.30 -2.33 6.73
C LEU A 14 3.41 -3.05 5.95
N VAL A 15 4.58 -2.45 5.85
CA VAL A 15 5.72 -3.04 5.13
C VAL A 15 6.29 -4.23 5.90
N PHE A 16 6.48 -4.10 7.20
CA PHE A 16 7.04 -5.19 8.02
C PHE A 16 6.15 -6.43 7.98
N GLY A 17 4.85 -6.29 8.19
CA GLY A 17 3.91 -7.42 8.18
C GLY A 17 3.63 -7.95 6.77
N GLY A 18 3.35 -7.05 5.83
CA GLY A 18 3.01 -7.42 4.45
C GLY A 18 4.20 -7.99 3.67
N CYS A 19 5.27 -7.20 3.51
CA CYS A 19 6.47 -7.69 2.82
C CYS A 19 7.19 -8.77 3.62
N GLY A 20 7.20 -8.70 4.95
CA GLY A 20 7.78 -9.73 5.81
C GLY A 20 7.08 -11.09 5.66
N SER A 21 5.76 -11.11 5.54
CA SER A 21 5.01 -12.34 5.26
C SER A 21 5.42 -12.98 3.93
N ALA A 22 5.67 -12.15 2.90
CA ALA A 22 6.18 -12.62 1.62
C ALA A 22 7.61 -13.14 1.71
N VAL A 23 8.50 -12.43 2.43
CA VAL A 23 9.92 -12.79 2.55
C VAL A 23 10.13 -14.05 3.38
N PHE A 24 9.41 -14.19 4.50
CA PHE A 24 9.68 -15.27 5.47
C PHE A 24 8.73 -16.46 5.37
N ALA A 25 7.48 -16.24 4.98
CA ALA A 25 6.44 -17.24 5.16
C ALA A 25 5.77 -17.73 3.87
N ALA A 26 5.88 -17.00 2.77
CA ALA A 26 5.14 -17.34 1.54
C ALA A 26 5.42 -18.74 1.02
N GLY A 27 6.67 -19.17 1.02
CA GLY A 27 7.11 -20.48 0.53
C GLY A 27 7.73 -21.41 1.58
N TYR A 28 7.54 -21.17 2.87
CA TYR A 28 8.25 -21.86 3.94
C TYR A 28 7.56 -23.15 4.42
N PRO A 29 8.34 -24.22 4.60
CA PRO A 29 9.52 -24.63 3.84
C PRO A 29 9.13 -25.18 2.48
N THR A 30 7.99 -25.87 2.36
CA THR A 30 7.34 -26.35 1.13
C THR A 30 5.83 -26.07 1.15
N LEU A 31 5.27 -25.77 2.30
CA LEU A 31 3.86 -25.45 2.54
C LEU A 31 3.79 -24.13 3.33
N GLY A 32 4.16 -23.03 2.67
CA GLY A 32 4.02 -21.70 3.23
C GLY A 32 2.58 -21.17 3.13
N ILE A 33 2.42 -19.90 3.51
CA ILE A 33 1.11 -19.23 3.45
C ILE A 33 0.67 -18.90 2.02
N GLY A 34 1.56 -19.00 1.06
CA GLY A 34 1.28 -18.70 -0.36
C GLY A 34 0.80 -17.27 -0.59
N PHE A 35 0.31 -16.99 -1.80
CA PHE A 35 -0.21 -15.68 -2.15
C PHE A 35 -1.44 -15.28 -1.33
N ALA A 36 -2.31 -16.22 -1.00
CA ALA A 36 -3.50 -15.95 -0.20
C ALA A 36 -3.15 -15.47 1.22
N GLY A 37 -2.17 -16.10 1.85
CA GLY A 37 -1.68 -15.70 3.17
C GLY A 37 -0.98 -14.35 3.13
N VAL A 38 -0.18 -14.07 2.11
CA VAL A 38 0.46 -12.74 1.92
C VAL A 38 -0.59 -11.66 1.69
N ALA A 39 -1.60 -11.92 0.86
CA ALA A 39 -2.70 -10.99 0.63
C ALA A 39 -3.45 -10.67 1.93
N LEU A 40 -3.75 -11.69 2.73
CA LEU A 40 -4.39 -11.51 4.04
C LEU A 40 -3.49 -10.71 4.99
N ALA A 41 -2.18 -10.99 5.03
CA ALA A 41 -1.24 -10.27 5.88
C ALA A 41 -1.23 -8.76 5.57
N PHE A 42 -1.19 -8.36 4.29
CA PHE A 42 -1.27 -6.94 3.91
C PHE A 42 -2.56 -6.28 4.39
N GLY A 43 -3.71 -6.93 4.21
CA GLY A 43 -4.98 -6.41 4.69
C GLY A 43 -5.02 -6.27 6.21
N LEU A 44 -4.51 -7.27 6.95
CA LEU A 44 -4.44 -7.26 8.40
C LEU A 44 -3.54 -6.14 8.94
N THR A 45 -2.44 -5.79 8.26
CA THR A 45 -1.58 -4.69 8.70
C THR A 45 -2.32 -3.36 8.69
N VAL A 46 -3.05 -3.05 7.61
CA VAL A 46 -3.85 -1.82 7.51
C VAL A 46 -5.02 -1.86 8.49
N LEU A 47 -5.73 -2.98 8.59
CA LEU A 47 -6.83 -3.14 9.53
C LEU A 47 -6.40 -2.85 10.97
N THR A 48 -5.33 -3.50 11.41
CA THR A 48 -4.86 -3.37 12.81
C THR A 48 -4.35 -1.96 13.10
N MET A 49 -3.61 -1.33 12.17
CA MET A 49 -3.08 0.01 12.37
C MET A 49 -4.14 1.11 12.19
N ALA A 50 -5.17 0.90 11.38
CA ALA A 50 -6.31 1.80 11.31
C ALA A 50 -6.99 1.94 12.68
N TYR A 51 -7.15 0.84 13.43
CA TYR A 51 -7.68 0.88 14.79
C TYR A 51 -6.65 1.39 15.83
N ALA A 52 -5.37 1.03 15.68
CA ALA A 52 -4.35 1.39 16.66
C ALA A 52 -4.00 2.88 16.64
N VAL A 53 -3.81 3.47 15.45
CA VAL A 53 -3.32 4.86 15.31
C VAL A 53 -4.10 5.72 14.31
N GLY A 54 -5.10 5.15 13.61
CA GLY A 54 -5.87 5.89 12.61
C GLY A 54 -6.58 7.11 13.19
N HIS A 55 -7.03 7.05 14.43
CA HIS A 55 -7.66 8.18 15.15
C HIS A 55 -6.68 9.36 15.40
N ILE A 56 -5.37 9.15 15.23
CA ILE A 56 -4.33 10.17 15.43
C ILE A 56 -4.03 10.92 14.14
N SER A 57 -3.83 10.19 13.03
CA SER A 57 -3.36 10.75 11.75
C SER A 57 -4.38 10.71 10.62
N GLY A 58 -5.45 9.94 10.75
CA GLY A 58 -6.33 9.56 9.66
C GLY A 58 -5.96 8.21 9.05
N GLY A 59 -4.78 7.63 9.39
CA GLY A 59 -4.38 6.28 8.99
C GLY A 59 -4.15 6.13 7.47
N HIS A 60 -3.37 7.03 6.87
CA HIS A 60 -3.10 6.94 5.43
C HIS A 60 -2.12 5.82 5.11
N PHE A 61 -0.97 5.77 5.80
CA PHE A 61 0.11 4.77 5.65
C PHE A 61 0.58 4.53 4.20
N ASN A 62 0.29 5.48 3.32
CA ASN A 62 0.44 5.32 1.88
C ASN A 62 0.46 6.70 1.20
N PRO A 63 1.50 7.07 0.44
CA PRO A 63 1.53 8.32 -0.31
C PRO A 63 0.36 8.49 -1.29
N ALA A 64 -0.03 7.44 -2.01
CA ALA A 64 -1.15 7.51 -2.95
C ALA A 64 -2.47 7.81 -2.22
N VAL A 65 -2.71 7.22 -1.04
CA VAL A 65 -3.87 7.54 -0.18
C VAL A 65 -3.86 9.01 0.21
N SER A 66 -2.70 9.55 0.61
CA SER A 66 -2.56 10.96 0.96
C SER A 66 -2.92 11.89 -0.20
N PHE A 67 -2.47 11.58 -1.43
CA PHE A 67 -2.84 12.31 -2.63
C PHE A 67 -4.33 12.19 -2.96
N GLY A 68 -4.92 11.01 -2.83
CA GLY A 68 -6.34 10.78 -3.08
C GLY A 68 -7.25 11.55 -2.12
N LEU A 69 -6.90 11.54 -0.83
CA LEU A 69 -7.63 12.30 0.19
C LEU A 69 -7.48 13.82 -0.01
N TRP A 70 -6.31 14.28 -0.45
CA TRP A 70 -6.10 15.67 -0.84
C TRP A 70 -6.99 16.04 -2.04
N ALA A 71 -6.98 15.27 -3.11
CA ALA A 71 -7.82 15.49 -4.29
C ALA A 71 -9.32 15.44 -3.96
N GLY A 72 -9.72 14.59 -3.03
CA GLY A 72 -11.08 14.52 -2.49
C GLY A 72 -11.46 15.66 -1.53
N GLY A 73 -10.53 16.60 -1.26
CA GLY A 73 -10.77 17.74 -0.37
C GLY A 73 -10.80 17.40 1.14
N ARG A 74 -10.32 16.20 1.52
CA ARG A 74 -10.33 15.72 2.91
C ARG A 74 -8.99 15.82 3.60
N PHE A 75 -7.95 16.28 2.91
CA PHE A 75 -6.60 16.42 3.43
C PHE A 75 -5.94 17.70 2.94
N SER A 76 -5.16 18.35 3.79
CA SER A 76 -4.53 19.63 3.46
C SER A 76 -3.24 19.43 2.64
N ALA A 77 -3.08 20.22 1.58
CA ALA A 77 -1.87 20.20 0.76
C ALA A 77 -0.57 20.46 1.55
N LYS A 78 -0.64 21.29 2.61
CA LYS A 78 0.52 21.59 3.48
C LYS A 78 1.02 20.38 4.27
N ASP A 79 0.15 19.41 4.53
CA ASP A 79 0.48 18.21 5.30
C ASP A 79 0.93 17.05 4.39
N LEU A 80 0.77 17.19 3.06
CA LEU A 80 1.03 16.12 2.10
C LEU A 80 2.49 15.66 2.14
N LEU A 81 3.41 16.60 1.97
CA LEU A 81 4.85 16.31 1.94
C LEU A 81 5.38 15.75 3.27
N PRO A 82 5.02 16.32 4.44
CA PRO A 82 5.37 15.73 5.74
C PRO A 82 4.86 14.29 5.92
N TYR A 83 3.63 13.98 5.47
CA TYR A 83 3.09 12.61 5.55
C TYR A 83 3.87 11.65 4.67
N ILE A 84 4.12 12.03 3.40
CA ILE A 84 4.90 11.22 2.46
C ILE A 84 6.29 10.92 3.04
N ALA A 85 6.96 11.91 3.59
CA ALA A 85 8.28 11.73 4.21
C ALA A 85 8.22 10.73 5.38
N ALA A 86 7.25 10.87 6.29
CA ALA A 86 7.07 9.97 7.43
C ALA A 86 6.76 8.53 6.97
N GLN A 87 5.89 8.38 5.96
CA GLN A 87 5.54 7.10 5.36
C GLN A 87 6.76 6.42 4.69
N CYS A 88 7.53 7.16 3.90
CA CYS A 88 8.72 6.62 3.25
C CYS A 88 9.78 6.21 4.28
N VAL A 89 10.03 7.03 5.30
CA VAL A 89 11.00 6.69 6.37
C VAL A 89 10.53 5.46 7.15
N GLY A 90 9.24 5.36 7.47
CA GLY A 90 8.66 4.18 8.12
C GLY A 90 8.83 2.91 7.28
N ALA A 91 8.52 2.99 6.00
CA ALA A 91 8.67 1.88 5.05
C ALA A 91 10.13 1.42 4.92
N ILE A 92 11.07 2.37 4.74
CA ILE A 92 12.51 2.06 4.58
C ILE A 92 13.06 1.45 5.88
N THR A 93 12.64 1.96 7.05
CA THR A 93 13.03 1.40 8.35
C THR A 93 12.52 -0.04 8.50
N ALA A 94 11.28 -0.31 8.07
CA ALA A 94 10.73 -1.67 8.08
C ALA A 94 11.50 -2.61 7.15
N ALA A 95 11.81 -2.19 5.92
CA ALA A 95 12.62 -2.98 4.98
C ALA A 95 14.01 -3.25 5.54
N GLY A 96 14.66 -2.28 6.19
CA GLY A 96 15.93 -2.46 6.89
C GLY A 96 15.84 -3.47 8.03
N THR A 97 14.75 -3.45 8.80
CA THR A 97 14.50 -4.44 9.84
C THR A 97 14.32 -5.84 9.26
N LEU A 98 13.53 -5.97 8.18
CA LEU A 98 13.37 -7.24 7.47
C LEU A 98 14.69 -7.77 6.93
N TYR A 99 15.52 -6.90 6.34
CA TYR A 99 16.85 -7.25 5.84
C TYR A 99 17.74 -7.76 6.97
N THR A 100 17.77 -7.08 8.11
CA THR A 100 18.55 -7.47 9.28
C THR A 100 18.12 -8.84 9.80
N ILE A 101 16.82 -9.12 9.89
CA ILE A 101 16.29 -10.40 10.31
C ILE A 101 16.66 -11.50 9.30
N ALA A 102 16.46 -11.25 8.01
CA ALA A 102 16.75 -12.19 6.94
C ALA A 102 18.25 -12.55 6.89
N SER A 103 19.13 -11.56 7.13
CA SER A 103 20.58 -11.74 7.18
C SER A 103 21.04 -12.62 8.35
N GLY A 104 20.19 -12.88 9.33
CA GLY A 104 20.44 -13.87 10.37
C GLY A 104 20.46 -15.33 9.87
N LYS A 105 19.95 -15.58 8.66
CA LYS A 105 20.05 -16.89 8.00
C LYS A 105 21.36 -16.98 7.24
N ALA A 106 22.18 -18.00 7.52
CA ALA A 106 23.43 -18.24 6.82
C ALA A 106 23.21 -18.34 5.30
N GLY A 107 24.01 -17.61 4.51
CA GLY A 107 23.90 -17.59 3.05
C GLY A 107 22.74 -16.77 2.48
N PHE A 108 22.08 -15.97 3.29
CA PHE A 108 21.05 -15.07 2.77
C PHE A 108 21.66 -14.02 1.84
N VAL A 109 21.15 -13.98 0.61
CA VAL A 109 21.48 -12.97 -0.41
C VAL A 109 20.19 -12.57 -1.13
N ILE A 110 20.00 -11.29 -1.39
CA ILE A 110 18.93 -10.82 -2.27
C ILE A 110 19.39 -11.03 -3.72
N ASP A 111 18.74 -11.94 -4.44
CA ASP A 111 18.97 -12.13 -5.87
C ASP A 111 18.19 -11.09 -6.67
N ASN A 112 18.84 -9.99 -7.02
CA ASN A 112 18.23 -8.86 -7.72
C ASN A 112 17.91 -9.13 -9.20
N THR A 113 18.17 -10.34 -9.70
CA THR A 113 17.80 -10.77 -11.05
C THR A 113 16.42 -11.42 -11.10
N LYS A 114 15.84 -11.73 -9.93
CA LYS A 114 14.55 -12.44 -9.82
C LYS A 114 13.39 -11.48 -9.60
N ALA A 115 12.27 -11.80 -10.28
CA ALA A 115 11.00 -11.14 -10.03
C ALA A 115 10.57 -11.33 -8.56
N GLY A 116 10.06 -10.26 -7.94
CA GLY A 116 9.59 -10.31 -6.56
C GLY A 116 10.67 -10.49 -5.50
N ALA A 117 11.97 -10.39 -5.87
CA ALA A 117 13.08 -10.45 -4.91
C ALA A 117 12.82 -9.52 -3.74
N PHE A 118 12.98 -10.03 -2.50
CA PHE A 118 12.74 -9.29 -1.28
C PHE A 118 11.38 -8.54 -1.26
N ALA A 119 10.35 -9.16 -1.83
CA ALA A 119 9.00 -8.60 -2.00
C ALA A 119 8.94 -7.31 -2.84
N SER A 120 9.91 -7.05 -3.75
CA SER A 120 9.88 -5.91 -4.66
C SER A 120 8.79 -6.04 -5.73
N ASN A 121 8.37 -4.90 -6.24
CA ASN A 121 7.44 -4.79 -7.36
C ASN A 121 8.21 -4.73 -8.69
N GLY A 122 7.56 -5.17 -9.77
CA GLY A 122 8.13 -5.11 -11.10
C GLY A 122 7.13 -5.42 -12.21
N PHE A 123 7.57 -5.19 -13.45
CA PHE A 123 6.83 -5.53 -14.69
C PHE A 123 7.79 -6.13 -15.71
N GLY A 124 7.23 -6.70 -16.80
CA GLY A 124 8.03 -7.42 -17.79
C GLY A 124 8.73 -8.63 -17.17
N ALA A 125 10.02 -8.77 -17.33
CA ALA A 125 10.81 -9.86 -16.74
C ALA A 125 10.83 -9.85 -15.20
N PHE A 126 10.44 -8.73 -14.57
CA PHE A 126 10.35 -8.58 -13.11
C PHE A 126 8.92 -8.65 -12.56
N SER A 127 7.93 -8.87 -13.43
CA SER A 127 6.59 -9.29 -13.01
C SER A 127 6.65 -10.75 -12.54
N PRO A 128 5.98 -11.14 -11.45
CA PRO A 128 5.95 -12.53 -11.02
C PRO A 128 5.48 -13.51 -12.11
N ASP A 129 4.53 -13.09 -12.97
CA ASP A 129 3.99 -13.91 -14.06
C ASP A 129 4.16 -13.27 -15.46
N GLY A 130 5.17 -12.37 -15.63
CA GLY A 130 5.59 -11.85 -16.93
C GLY A 130 4.70 -10.78 -17.53
N TYR A 131 3.86 -10.09 -16.76
CA TYR A 131 2.97 -9.04 -17.28
C TYR A 131 3.73 -7.80 -17.76
N SER A 132 3.26 -7.25 -18.89
CA SER A 132 3.88 -6.07 -19.52
C SER A 132 3.78 -4.80 -18.68
N PHE A 133 4.52 -3.76 -19.08
CA PHE A 133 4.41 -2.42 -18.50
C PHE A 133 2.97 -1.88 -18.53
N GLN A 134 2.28 -2.02 -19.68
CA GLN A 134 0.91 -1.53 -19.83
C GLN A 134 -0.05 -2.23 -18.86
N ALA A 135 0.06 -3.56 -18.75
CA ALA A 135 -0.74 -4.33 -17.81
C ALA A 135 -0.48 -3.92 -16.35
N ALA A 136 0.78 -3.75 -15.98
CA ALA A 136 1.19 -3.30 -14.65
C ALA A 136 0.64 -1.89 -14.34
N PHE A 137 0.79 -0.94 -15.27
CA PHE A 137 0.31 0.42 -15.08
C PHE A 137 -1.22 0.48 -14.90
N ILE A 138 -1.96 -0.24 -15.77
CA ILE A 138 -3.43 -0.31 -15.69
C ILE A 138 -3.86 -0.97 -14.38
N ALA A 139 -3.26 -2.08 -13.99
CA ALA A 139 -3.59 -2.78 -12.75
C ALA A 139 -3.38 -1.88 -11.53
N GLU A 140 -2.20 -1.26 -11.39
CA GLU A 140 -1.87 -0.38 -10.26
C GLU A 140 -2.77 0.86 -10.22
N PHE A 141 -3.09 1.46 -11.37
CA PHE A 141 -4.00 2.59 -11.48
C PHE A 141 -5.42 2.21 -11.03
N VAL A 142 -6.00 1.16 -11.62
CA VAL A 142 -7.39 0.75 -11.35
C VAL A 142 -7.55 0.27 -9.92
N LEU A 143 -6.63 -0.55 -9.43
CA LEU A 143 -6.71 -1.10 -8.08
C LEU A 143 -6.56 0.00 -7.02
N THR A 144 -5.67 0.98 -7.25
CA THR A 144 -5.56 2.12 -6.33
C THR A 144 -6.77 3.04 -6.41
N LEU A 145 -7.34 3.26 -7.60
CA LEU A 145 -8.58 4.01 -7.77
C LEU A 145 -9.70 3.41 -6.91
N PHE A 146 -9.95 2.11 -7.04
CA PHE A 146 -10.99 1.45 -6.25
C PHE A 146 -10.66 1.40 -4.76
N PHE A 147 -9.38 1.24 -4.41
CA PHE A 147 -8.96 1.29 -3.02
C PHE A 147 -9.32 2.63 -2.37
N LEU A 148 -9.05 3.74 -3.08
CA LEU A 148 -9.42 5.08 -2.61
C LEU A 148 -10.93 5.30 -2.57
N LEU A 149 -11.70 4.78 -3.54
CA LEU A 149 -13.16 4.85 -3.46
C LEU A 149 -13.69 4.15 -2.21
N VAL A 150 -13.13 2.97 -1.85
CA VAL A 150 -13.49 2.27 -0.61
C VAL A 150 -13.10 3.10 0.62
N ILE A 151 -11.88 3.66 0.65
CA ILE A 151 -11.43 4.50 1.77
C ILE A 151 -12.35 5.71 1.94
N LEU A 152 -12.59 6.46 0.86
CA LEU A 152 -13.42 7.65 0.88
C LEU A 152 -14.87 7.34 1.29
N GLY A 153 -15.43 6.25 0.79
CA GLY A 153 -16.78 5.80 1.15
C GLY A 153 -16.88 5.32 2.59
N ALA A 154 -15.99 4.43 3.02
CA ALA A 154 -16.02 3.86 4.36
C ALA A 154 -15.74 4.90 5.47
N THR A 155 -15.04 5.99 5.14
CA THR A 155 -14.74 7.10 6.06
C THR A 155 -15.60 8.33 5.84
N ASP A 156 -16.64 8.23 5.03
CA ASP A 156 -17.58 9.33 4.83
C ASP A 156 -18.34 9.65 6.13
N LYS A 157 -18.73 10.92 6.30
CA LYS A 157 -19.46 11.38 7.48
C LYS A 157 -20.81 10.68 7.68
N PHE A 158 -21.39 10.14 6.61
CA PHE A 158 -22.65 9.39 6.63
C PHE A 158 -22.45 7.87 6.73
N ALA A 159 -21.21 7.38 6.60
CA ALA A 159 -20.88 5.98 6.77
C ALA A 159 -20.73 5.60 8.25
N ASN A 160 -20.85 4.29 8.54
CA ASN A 160 -20.50 3.80 9.87
C ASN A 160 -18.97 3.67 10.00
N GLY A 161 -18.31 4.78 10.30
CA GLY A 161 -16.84 4.87 10.37
C GLY A 161 -16.18 3.90 11.38
N ARG A 162 -16.95 3.32 12.33
CA ARG A 162 -16.44 2.30 13.27
C ARG A 162 -15.93 1.05 12.56
N PHE A 163 -16.48 0.72 11.39
CA PHE A 163 -16.10 -0.45 10.60
C PHE A 163 -15.17 -0.11 9.43
N ALA A 164 -14.79 1.15 9.26
CA ALA A 164 -13.97 1.59 8.14
C ALA A 164 -12.65 0.79 8.03
N GLY A 165 -11.97 0.55 9.16
CA GLY A 165 -10.73 -0.22 9.19
C GLY A 165 -10.89 -1.64 8.65
N ILE A 166 -12.04 -2.30 8.91
CA ILE A 166 -12.34 -3.64 8.40
C ILE A 166 -12.53 -3.59 6.88
N ALA A 167 -13.36 -2.67 6.39
CA ALA A 167 -13.62 -2.54 4.95
C ALA A 167 -12.34 -2.23 4.17
N ILE A 168 -11.50 -1.32 4.68
CA ILE A 168 -10.25 -0.92 4.04
C ILE A 168 -9.24 -2.08 4.06
N GLY A 169 -9.08 -2.78 5.17
CA GLY A 169 -8.18 -3.93 5.27
C GLY A 169 -8.60 -5.07 4.33
N LEU A 170 -9.89 -5.41 4.28
CA LEU A 170 -10.41 -6.43 3.36
C LEU A 170 -10.29 -6.01 1.89
N ALA A 171 -10.48 -4.73 1.57
CA ALA A 171 -10.22 -4.22 0.22
C ALA A 171 -8.76 -4.40 -0.18
N LEU A 172 -7.81 -4.11 0.72
CA LEU A 172 -6.39 -4.33 0.44
C LEU A 172 -6.07 -5.83 0.28
N THR A 173 -6.70 -6.71 1.08
CA THR A 173 -6.60 -8.17 0.89
C THR A 173 -7.07 -8.57 -0.50
N LEU A 174 -8.25 -8.12 -0.93
CA LEU A 174 -8.80 -8.43 -2.25
C LEU A 174 -7.87 -7.94 -3.38
N ILE A 175 -7.33 -6.74 -3.26
CA ILE A 175 -6.38 -6.17 -4.22
C ILE A 175 -5.15 -7.08 -4.36
N HIS A 176 -4.58 -7.56 -3.25
CA HIS A 176 -3.43 -8.46 -3.28
C HIS A 176 -3.77 -9.83 -3.86
N LEU A 177 -4.96 -10.38 -3.58
CA LEU A 177 -5.45 -11.61 -4.19
C LEU A 177 -5.54 -11.52 -5.73
N ILE A 178 -5.80 -10.33 -6.26
CA ILE A 178 -5.86 -10.08 -7.71
C ILE A 178 -4.48 -9.88 -8.32
N SER A 179 -3.60 -9.09 -7.69
CA SER A 179 -2.48 -8.48 -8.40
C SER A 179 -1.08 -8.90 -7.95
N ILE A 180 -0.94 -9.80 -6.97
CA ILE A 180 0.37 -10.39 -6.67
C ILE A 180 1.00 -11.02 -7.92
N PRO A 181 0.31 -11.80 -8.76
CA PRO A 181 0.89 -12.33 -9.99
C PRO A 181 1.30 -11.24 -11.00
N ILE A 182 0.61 -10.08 -11.01
CA ILE A 182 0.83 -9.05 -12.02
C ILE A 182 2.06 -8.22 -11.73
N THR A 183 2.15 -7.65 -10.51
CA THR A 183 3.19 -6.69 -10.14
C THR A 183 3.86 -6.98 -8.80
N ASN A 184 3.49 -8.04 -8.12
CA ASN A 184 3.70 -8.27 -6.69
C ASN A 184 3.00 -7.19 -5.84
N THR A 185 1.95 -6.62 -6.33
CA THR A 185 1.06 -5.60 -5.76
C THR A 185 1.77 -4.43 -5.09
N SER A 186 1.64 -3.25 -5.65
CA SER A 186 2.08 -2.01 -4.99
C SER A 186 0.92 -1.32 -4.28
N VAL A 187 0.12 -0.62 -5.04
CA VAL A 187 -0.90 0.36 -4.63
C VAL A 187 -0.42 1.34 -3.54
N ASN A 188 0.90 1.34 -3.28
CA ASN A 188 1.54 2.12 -2.23
C ASN A 188 3.00 2.49 -2.61
N PRO A 189 3.25 3.73 -3.00
CA PRO A 189 4.59 4.20 -3.39
C PRO A 189 5.68 3.97 -2.34
N ALA A 190 5.38 4.17 -1.06
CA ALA A 190 6.36 3.99 0.02
C ALA A 190 6.73 2.51 0.20
N ARG A 191 5.74 1.61 0.09
CA ARG A 191 5.95 0.15 0.10
C ARG A 191 6.87 -0.29 -1.04
N SER A 192 6.66 0.25 -2.24
CA SER A 192 7.48 -0.11 -3.39
C SER A 192 8.90 0.43 -3.30
N LEU A 193 9.04 1.70 -2.91
CA LEU A 193 10.33 2.35 -2.75
C LEU A 193 11.22 1.61 -1.74
N SER A 194 10.66 1.25 -0.59
CA SER A 194 11.42 0.62 0.49
C SER A 194 12.06 -0.70 0.06
N GLN A 195 11.33 -1.57 -0.62
CA GLN A 195 11.87 -2.85 -1.09
C GLN A 195 12.87 -2.64 -2.24
N ALA A 196 12.54 -1.74 -3.18
CA ALA A 196 13.38 -1.46 -4.33
C ALA A 196 14.78 -0.93 -3.93
N ILE A 197 14.89 -0.13 -2.88
CA ILE A 197 16.18 0.36 -2.34
C ILE A 197 17.09 -0.80 -1.91
N PHE A 198 16.53 -1.83 -1.26
CA PHE A 198 17.32 -2.97 -0.78
C PHE A 198 17.67 -3.97 -1.89
N VAL A 199 16.81 -4.09 -2.89
CA VAL A 199 17.06 -4.98 -4.05
C VAL A 199 18.04 -4.32 -5.04
N GLY A 200 17.91 -3.02 -5.28
CA GLY A 200 18.67 -2.31 -6.32
C GLY A 200 18.26 -2.73 -7.74
N GLY A 201 19.16 -2.51 -8.70
CA GLY A 201 18.99 -2.97 -10.08
C GLY A 201 17.68 -2.53 -10.75
N THR A 202 17.09 -3.43 -11.54
CA THR A 202 15.86 -3.16 -12.31
C THR A 202 14.65 -2.81 -11.43
N PRO A 203 14.38 -3.45 -10.30
CA PRO A 203 13.28 -3.03 -9.41
C PRO A 203 13.37 -1.57 -8.98
N LEU A 204 14.59 -1.07 -8.72
CA LEU A 204 14.78 0.33 -8.36
C LEU A 204 14.55 1.27 -9.56
N THR A 205 14.95 0.89 -10.76
CA THR A 205 14.71 1.69 -11.98
C THR A 205 13.24 1.67 -12.41
N GLN A 206 12.48 0.65 -12.04
CA GLN A 206 11.05 0.53 -12.33
C GLN A 206 10.16 1.20 -11.28
N VAL A 207 10.69 1.61 -10.13
CA VAL A 207 9.90 2.10 -8.98
C VAL A 207 9.00 3.29 -9.32
N TRP A 208 9.37 4.12 -10.30
CA TRP A 208 8.58 5.28 -10.71
C TRP A 208 7.17 4.91 -11.18
N VAL A 209 6.98 3.72 -11.78
CA VAL A 209 5.65 3.23 -12.21
C VAL A 209 4.75 3.05 -10.99
N PHE A 210 5.30 2.51 -9.91
CA PHE A 210 4.62 2.25 -8.64
C PHE A 210 4.42 3.51 -7.76
N TRP A 211 4.90 4.65 -8.27
CA TRP A 211 4.54 5.98 -7.80
C TRP A 211 3.47 6.60 -8.71
N ALA A 212 3.73 6.63 -10.02
CA ALA A 212 2.87 7.31 -10.98
C ALA A 212 1.48 6.69 -11.07
N ALA A 213 1.38 5.38 -11.30
CA ALA A 213 0.10 4.73 -11.51
C ALA A 213 -0.80 4.76 -10.24
N PRO A 214 -0.32 4.40 -9.04
CA PRO A 214 -1.11 4.51 -7.83
C PRO A 214 -1.55 5.95 -7.51
N ILE A 215 -0.66 6.93 -7.64
CA ILE A 215 -1.00 8.34 -7.36
C ILE A 215 -2.06 8.84 -8.33
N LEU A 216 -1.92 8.56 -9.62
CA LEU A 216 -2.93 8.94 -10.63
C LEU A 216 -4.28 8.28 -10.36
N GLY A 217 -4.30 6.98 -10.03
CA GLY A 217 -5.52 6.27 -9.65
C GLY A 217 -6.18 6.89 -8.41
N ALA A 218 -5.39 7.20 -7.40
CA ALA A 218 -5.86 7.81 -6.16
C ALA A 218 -6.44 9.21 -6.38
N ILE A 219 -5.76 10.07 -7.14
CA ILE A 219 -6.23 11.42 -7.49
C ILE A 219 -7.54 11.34 -8.27
N THR A 220 -7.61 10.45 -9.25
CA THR A 220 -8.84 10.21 -10.04
C THR A 220 -10.00 9.80 -9.13
N ALA A 221 -9.77 8.88 -8.20
CA ALA A 221 -10.78 8.47 -7.22
C ALA A 221 -11.24 9.63 -6.33
N GLY A 222 -10.31 10.47 -5.88
CA GLY A 222 -10.61 11.66 -5.09
C GLY A 222 -11.56 12.61 -5.80
N PHE A 223 -11.30 12.89 -7.08
CA PHE A 223 -12.19 13.74 -7.91
C PHE A 223 -13.54 13.07 -8.18
N ILE A 224 -13.57 11.78 -8.54
CA ILE A 224 -14.82 11.03 -8.75
C ILE A 224 -15.67 11.06 -7.49
N TYR A 225 -15.07 10.74 -6.35
CA TYR A 225 -15.81 10.70 -5.09
C TYR A 225 -16.40 12.07 -4.74
N LYS A 226 -15.60 13.11 -4.79
CA LYS A 226 -16.01 14.47 -4.47
C LYS A 226 -17.13 14.98 -5.37
N SER A 227 -17.09 14.66 -6.69
CA SER A 227 -18.04 15.21 -7.66
C SER A 227 -19.29 14.35 -7.85
N LEU A 228 -19.21 13.04 -7.67
CA LEU A 228 -20.28 12.13 -8.05
C LEU A 228 -20.86 11.31 -6.89
N LEU A 229 -20.07 11.08 -5.83
CA LEU A 229 -20.46 10.12 -4.78
C LEU A 229 -20.65 10.77 -3.40
N GLN A 230 -20.05 11.92 -3.15
CA GLN A 230 -20.16 12.61 -1.87
C GLN A 230 -21.50 13.28 -1.70
N ASN A 231 -22.30 12.89 -0.70
CA ASN A 231 -23.52 13.59 -0.34
C ASN A 231 -23.19 14.94 0.29
N HIS A 232 -23.76 16.02 -0.26
CA HIS A 232 -23.56 17.39 0.23
C HIS A 232 -24.65 17.85 1.20
N THR A 233 -25.82 17.22 1.19
CA THR A 233 -26.97 17.56 2.05
C THR A 233 -27.62 16.30 2.59
N GLN A 234 -27.84 16.25 3.93
CA GLN A 234 -29.07 15.63 4.39
C GLN A 234 -30.14 16.72 4.25
N ASP A 235 -31.00 16.59 3.27
CA ASP A 235 -32.28 17.27 3.31
C ASP A 235 -33.06 16.69 4.51
N HIS A 236 -32.98 17.37 5.63
CA HIS A 236 -33.93 17.19 6.71
C HIS A 236 -35.26 17.81 6.27
N THR A 237 -35.91 17.17 5.33
CA THR A 237 -37.35 17.32 5.15
C THR A 237 -37.99 16.04 5.65
N ASN A 238 -38.27 16.02 6.98
CA ASN A 238 -39.50 15.62 7.61
C ASN A 238 -39.35 15.68 9.12
#